data_6e08730942a99d31fb2464e3735c348f
#
_entry.id   6e08730942a99d31fb2464e3735c348f
#
_cell.length_a   1.000
_cell.length_b   1.000
_cell.length_c   1.000
_cell.angle_alpha   90.00
_cell.angle_beta   90.00
_cell.angle_gamma   90.00
#
_symmetry.space_group_name_H-M   'P 1'
#
loop_
_entity.id
_entity.type
_entity.pdbx_description
1 polymer ?
#
loop_
_entity_poly.entity_id
_entity_poly.type
_entity_poly.pdbx_seq_one_letter_code
_entity_poly.pdbx_strand_id
1 'polypeptide(L)'
;GIGFDYRLGMGLPDFWIKILKDQKEEDWNMHEFFFTMTNRLYDVKTIAYAESHDQALVGDKTIAFRLMDKEMYTSMSKFTPSMTVDRGVALHKMIRLFTISLGGNAWLNFMGNEFGHPEWIDFPRQGNDWSYKYARRQWSLVDNQDLCYCWLNNFDKKLIKFIAKIKKFQDKPIVEYCLNDPDKVAVYGRGDYLFVFNFDPSRSYTDYGVLVPRGSYKIVLNSDNPEFGGNGLVNEEQVFYTCKDTMCKKEKKE
;
A
#
# COMPACT_ATOMS: atom_id res chain seq x y z
N GLY A 1 -25.54 -18.59 -6.51
CA GLY A 1 -24.73 -18.31 -5.34
C GLY A 1 -25.33 -18.86 -4.07
N ILE A 2 -24.52 -19.03 -3.04
CA ILE A 2 -24.92 -19.52 -1.71
C ILE A 2 -25.40 -18.40 -0.76
N GLY A 3 -25.75 -17.22 -1.30
CA GLY A 3 -26.37 -16.14 -0.53
C GLY A 3 -25.41 -15.17 0.15
N PHE A 4 -24.11 -15.21 -0.17
CA PHE A 4 -23.16 -14.21 0.34
C PHE A 4 -23.05 -13.03 -0.62
N ASP A 5 -22.99 -11.79 -0.06
CA ASP A 5 -22.88 -10.55 -0.83
C ASP A 5 -21.45 -10.29 -1.31
N TYR A 6 -20.45 -10.79 -0.59
CA TYR A 6 -19.03 -10.57 -0.86
C TYR A 6 -18.23 -11.85 -0.83
N ARG A 7 -17.15 -11.86 -1.59
CA ARG A 7 -16.13 -12.92 -1.62
C ARG A 7 -14.79 -12.37 -1.16
N LEU A 8 -14.01 -13.15 -0.42
CA LEU A 8 -12.61 -12.81 -0.10
C LEU A 8 -11.73 -12.91 -1.35
N GLY A 9 -10.91 -11.92 -1.58
CA GLY A 9 -9.91 -11.88 -2.65
C GLY A 9 -8.64 -12.61 -2.27
N MET A 10 -8.72 -13.92 -2.05
CA MET A 10 -7.64 -14.74 -1.49
C MET A 10 -6.34 -14.75 -2.29
N GLY A 11 -6.40 -14.53 -3.61
CA GLY A 11 -5.20 -14.44 -4.45
C GLY A 11 -4.38 -13.16 -4.26
N LEU A 12 -4.93 -12.11 -3.63
CA LEU A 12 -4.21 -10.84 -3.45
C LEU A 12 -3.08 -10.93 -2.41
N PRO A 13 -3.28 -11.49 -1.21
CA PRO A 13 -2.20 -11.68 -0.27
C PRO A 13 -1.12 -12.65 -0.79
N ASP A 14 -1.52 -13.73 -1.47
CA ASP A 14 -0.57 -14.68 -2.07
C ASP A 14 0.30 -14.02 -3.14
N PHE A 15 -0.29 -13.11 -3.91
CA PHE A 15 0.44 -12.29 -4.88
C PHE A 15 1.50 -11.43 -4.20
N TRP A 16 1.14 -10.68 -3.15
CA TRP A 16 2.10 -9.84 -2.41
C TRP A 16 3.22 -10.66 -1.80
N ILE A 17 2.90 -11.82 -1.21
CA ILE A 17 3.92 -12.72 -0.67
C ILE A 17 4.89 -13.17 -1.76
N LYS A 18 4.37 -13.64 -2.89
CA LYS A 18 5.17 -14.08 -4.03
C LYS A 18 6.11 -12.97 -4.50
N ILE A 19 5.58 -11.78 -4.73
CA ILE A 19 6.37 -10.64 -5.22
C ILE A 19 7.47 -10.27 -4.22
N LEU A 20 7.15 -10.12 -2.93
CA LEU A 20 8.11 -9.73 -1.90
C LEU A 20 9.14 -10.82 -1.58
N LYS A 21 8.84 -12.08 -1.87
CA LYS A 21 9.72 -13.21 -1.61
C LYS A 21 10.65 -13.51 -2.79
N ASP A 22 10.10 -13.50 -4.00
CA ASP A 22 10.73 -14.11 -5.16
C ASP A 22 11.29 -13.08 -6.15
N GLN A 23 10.93 -11.79 -6.02
CA GLN A 23 11.34 -10.75 -6.97
C GLN A 23 12.04 -9.58 -6.29
N LYS A 24 13.01 -9.00 -6.98
CA LYS A 24 13.55 -7.70 -6.61
C LYS A 24 12.63 -6.59 -7.13
N GLU A 25 12.66 -5.43 -6.50
CA GLU A 25 11.80 -4.30 -6.85
C GLU A 25 12.05 -3.79 -8.29
N GLU A 26 13.29 -3.90 -8.76
CA GLU A 26 13.69 -3.56 -10.13
C GLU A 26 13.00 -4.46 -11.18
N ASP A 27 12.60 -5.65 -10.79
CA ASP A 27 11.95 -6.64 -11.69
C ASP A 27 10.42 -6.56 -11.63
N TRP A 28 9.84 -5.72 -10.77
CA TRP A 28 8.40 -5.61 -10.61
C TRP A 28 7.73 -5.11 -11.89
N ASN A 29 6.58 -5.70 -12.21
CA ASN A 29 5.81 -5.40 -13.42
C ASN A 29 4.48 -4.72 -13.04
N MET A 30 4.29 -3.47 -13.46
CA MET A 30 3.12 -2.66 -13.12
C MET A 30 1.84 -3.18 -13.77
N HIS A 31 1.95 -3.77 -14.97
CA HIS A 31 0.83 -4.41 -15.64
C HIS A 31 0.39 -5.68 -14.88
N GLU A 32 1.33 -6.50 -14.40
CA GLU A 32 1.02 -7.66 -13.56
C GLU A 32 0.34 -7.23 -12.27
N PHE A 33 0.84 -6.17 -11.63
CA PHE A 33 0.26 -5.61 -10.40
C PHE A 33 -1.18 -5.16 -10.63
N PHE A 34 -1.40 -4.33 -11.65
CA PHE A 34 -2.71 -3.80 -11.98
C PHE A 34 -3.69 -4.91 -12.37
N PHE A 35 -3.26 -5.83 -13.26
CA PHE A 35 -4.06 -6.96 -13.69
C PHE A 35 -4.48 -7.84 -12.51
N THR A 36 -3.54 -8.23 -11.66
CA THR A 36 -3.83 -9.10 -10.51
C THR A 36 -4.84 -8.46 -9.55
N MET A 37 -4.70 -7.16 -9.28
CA MET A 37 -5.61 -6.43 -8.40
C MET A 37 -7.01 -6.26 -9.01
N THR A 38 -7.12 -6.16 -10.34
CA THR A 38 -8.38 -5.88 -11.03
C THR A 38 -9.06 -7.11 -11.63
N ASN A 39 -8.34 -8.23 -11.76
CA ASN A 39 -8.87 -9.47 -12.33
C ASN A 39 -9.84 -10.16 -11.36
N ARG A 40 -11.11 -9.85 -11.53
CA ARG A 40 -12.21 -10.34 -10.69
C ARG A 40 -13.33 -10.91 -11.53
N LEU A 41 -14.11 -11.81 -10.92
CA LEU A 41 -15.33 -12.30 -11.55
C LEU A 41 -16.33 -11.14 -11.71
N TYR A 42 -16.93 -11.08 -12.88
CA TYR A 42 -18.02 -10.12 -13.17
C TYR A 42 -19.17 -10.31 -12.18
N ASP A 43 -19.78 -9.22 -11.71
CA ASP A 43 -20.87 -9.20 -10.73
C ASP A 43 -20.58 -9.85 -9.36
N VAL A 44 -19.33 -10.16 -9.04
CA VAL A 44 -18.95 -10.66 -7.71
C VAL A 44 -18.19 -9.59 -6.94
N LYS A 45 -18.82 -9.09 -5.87
CA LYS A 45 -18.16 -8.15 -4.96
C LYS A 45 -17.04 -8.86 -4.20
N THR A 46 -15.89 -8.21 -4.13
CA THR A 46 -14.68 -8.77 -3.53
C THR A 46 -14.21 -7.93 -2.35
N ILE A 47 -13.83 -8.58 -1.26
CA ILE A 47 -13.11 -7.97 -0.14
C ILE A 47 -11.61 -8.11 -0.44
N ALA A 48 -10.93 -6.97 -0.63
CA ALA A 48 -9.49 -6.94 -0.85
C ALA A 48 -8.73 -6.91 0.48
N TYR A 49 -7.56 -7.51 0.51
CA TYR A 49 -6.62 -7.41 1.61
C TYR A 49 -5.20 -7.76 1.14
N ALA A 50 -4.21 -7.14 1.76
CA ALA A 50 -2.81 -7.41 1.45
C ALA A 50 -2.27 -8.59 2.26
N GLU A 51 -2.75 -8.76 3.49
CA GLU A 51 -2.45 -9.89 4.37
C GLU A 51 -3.58 -10.10 5.38
N SER A 52 -3.67 -11.31 5.92
CA SER A 52 -4.59 -11.69 7.00
C SER A 52 -3.84 -12.52 8.05
N HIS A 53 -4.57 -13.11 8.98
CA HIS A 53 -4.01 -14.05 9.94
C HIS A 53 -3.40 -15.29 9.27
N ASP A 54 -3.92 -15.72 8.13
CA ASP A 54 -3.46 -16.94 7.44
C ASP A 54 -1.98 -16.82 7.04
N GLN A 55 -1.56 -15.68 6.48
CA GLN A 55 -0.19 -15.44 6.08
C GLN A 55 0.74 -15.36 7.30
N ALA A 56 0.24 -14.84 8.41
CA ALA A 56 1.02 -14.70 9.65
C ALA A 56 1.11 -15.99 10.46
N LEU A 57 0.14 -16.92 10.33
CA LEU A 57 0.00 -18.10 11.19
C LEU A 57 0.46 -19.40 10.54
N VAL A 58 0.31 -19.55 9.22
CA VAL A 58 0.46 -20.83 8.53
C VAL A 58 1.85 -20.97 7.90
N GLY A 59 2.89 -20.51 8.60
CA GLY A 59 4.28 -20.76 8.19
C GLY A 59 4.88 -19.71 7.26
N ASP A 60 4.25 -18.57 7.13
CA ASP A 60 4.79 -17.45 6.39
C ASP A 60 5.03 -16.22 7.31
N LYS A 61 5.47 -15.10 6.72
CA LYS A 61 5.81 -13.87 7.43
C LYS A 61 4.78 -12.79 7.11
N THR A 62 4.57 -11.85 8.03
CA THR A 62 3.82 -10.63 7.75
C THR A 62 4.52 -9.81 6.66
N ILE A 63 3.78 -8.92 5.98
CA ILE A 63 4.37 -7.99 5.00
C ILE A 63 5.47 -7.15 5.66
N ALA A 64 5.21 -6.63 6.85
CA ALA A 64 6.21 -5.86 7.59
C ALA A 64 7.49 -6.66 7.84
N PHE A 65 7.36 -7.94 8.21
CA PHE A 65 8.52 -8.80 8.44
C PHE A 65 9.26 -9.12 7.13
N ARG A 66 8.55 -9.30 6.01
CA ARG A 66 9.19 -9.50 4.71
C ARG A 66 9.96 -8.29 4.23
N LEU A 67 9.44 -7.09 4.50
CA LEU A 67 10.05 -5.83 4.09
C LEU A 67 11.25 -5.44 4.94
N MET A 68 11.23 -5.70 6.25
CA MET A 68 12.21 -5.17 7.22
C MET A 68 13.03 -6.25 7.92
N ASP A 69 12.56 -7.52 7.88
CA ASP A 69 13.19 -8.67 8.53
C ASP A 69 13.58 -8.36 9.99
N LYS A 70 14.77 -8.78 10.42
CA LYS A 70 15.25 -8.57 11.79
C LYS A 70 15.37 -7.10 12.21
N GLU A 71 15.51 -6.18 11.26
CA GLU A 71 15.64 -4.76 11.58
C GLU A 71 14.38 -4.15 12.21
N MET A 72 13.21 -4.77 12.00
CA MET A 72 12.00 -4.36 12.72
C MET A 72 12.08 -4.56 14.24
N TYR A 73 13.02 -5.34 14.76
CA TYR A 73 13.25 -5.51 16.18
C TYR A 73 14.29 -4.56 16.78
N THR A 74 15.22 -4.08 15.94
CA THR A 74 16.40 -3.34 16.42
C THR A 74 16.46 -1.90 15.93
N SER A 75 15.79 -1.59 14.81
CA SER A 75 15.99 -0.33 14.08
C SER A 75 14.70 0.47 13.89
N MET A 76 13.63 0.14 14.60
CA MET A 76 12.35 0.86 14.53
C MET A 76 12.30 2.14 15.37
N SER A 77 13.40 2.56 15.99
CA SER A 77 13.51 3.88 16.61
C SER A 77 13.71 4.95 15.54
N LYS A 78 12.99 6.05 15.64
CA LYS A 78 13.17 7.24 14.75
C LYS A 78 14.58 7.85 14.82
N PHE A 79 15.33 7.51 15.88
CA PHE A 79 16.70 7.98 16.10
C PHE A 79 17.76 7.01 15.58
N THR A 80 17.34 5.87 15.03
CA THR A 80 18.25 4.85 14.48
C THR A 80 18.07 4.80 12.97
N PRO A 81 18.93 5.45 12.17
CA PRO A 81 18.83 5.41 10.72
C PRO A 81 18.90 3.97 10.18
N SER A 82 17.97 3.58 9.33
CA SER A 82 17.97 2.31 8.65
C SER A 82 17.29 2.42 7.29
N MET A 83 18.05 2.26 6.22
CA MET A 83 17.49 2.24 4.87
C MET A 83 16.46 1.11 4.68
N THR A 84 16.66 -0.02 5.35
CA THR A 84 15.73 -1.15 5.31
C THR A 84 14.39 -0.78 5.94
N VAL A 85 14.41 -0.12 7.11
CA VAL A 85 13.19 0.33 7.78
C VAL A 85 12.49 1.43 6.98
N ASP A 86 13.22 2.43 6.53
CA ASP A 86 12.67 3.54 5.74
C ASP A 86 12.00 3.03 4.46
N ARG A 87 12.68 2.14 3.74
CA ARG A 87 12.14 1.48 2.55
C ARG A 87 10.94 0.60 2.88
N GLY A 88 11.04 -0.19 3.93
CA GLY A 88 9.96 -1.07 4.40
C GLY A 88 8.70 -0.30 4.78
N VAL A 89 8.84 0.80 5.50
CA VAL A 89 7.74 1.72 5.86
C VAL A 89 7.11 2.33 4.60
N ALA A 90 7.92 2.78 3.63
CA ALA A 90 7.42 3.34 2.39
C ALA A 90 6.60 2.31 1.58
N LEU A 91 7.13 1.13 1.34
CA LEU A 91 6.46 0.06 0.60
C LEU A 91 5.22 -0.46 1.32
N HIS A 92 5.26 -0.62 2.63
CA HIS A 92 4.11 -1.07 3.41
C HIS A 92 2.89 -0.14 3.20
N LYS A 93 3.10 1.18 3.25
CA LYS A 93 2.06 2.18 2.96
C LYS A 93 1.53 2.04 1.53
N MET A 94 2.42 1.91 0.55
CA MET A 94 2.06 1.82 -0.86
C MET A 94 1.29 0.53 -1.17
N ILE A 95 1.73 -0.62 -0.67
CA ILE A 95 1.05 -1.91 -0.81
C ILE A 95 -0.39 -1.81 -0.29
N ARG A 96 -0.58 -1.25 0.89
CA ARG A 96 -1.90 -1.09 1.50
C ARG A 96 -2.80 -0.16 0.67
N LEU A 97 -2.30 1.01 0.26
CA LEU A 97 -3.06 1.94 -0.57
C LEU A 97 -3.39 1.34 -1.94
N PHE A 98 -2.44 0.67 -2.58
CA PHE A 98 -2.64 0.04 -3.89
C PHE A 98 -3.71 -1.05 -3.81
N THR A 99 -3.64 -1.90 -2.78
CA THR A 99 -4.61 -2.98 -2.59
C THR A 99 -6.01 -2.46 -2.29
N ILE A 100 -6.18 -1.49 -1.39
CA ILE A 100 -7.51 -0.97 -1.03
C ILE A 100 -8.13 -0.16 -2.19
N SER A 101 -7.34 0.51 -3.00
CA SER A 101 -7.83 1.33 -4.09
C SER A 101 -8.18 0.55 -5.36
N LEU A 102 -7.56 -0.61 -5.59
CA LEU A 102 -7.78 -1.46 -6.78
C LEU A 102 -8.50 -2.77 -6.48
N GLY A 103 -8.15 -3.43 -5.38
CA GLY A 103 -8.36 -4.86 -5.19
C GLY A 103 -9.80 -5.30 -4.93
N GLY A 104 -10.76 -4.39 -4.67
CA GLY A 104 -12.10 -4.85 -4.34
C GLY A 104 -13.14 -3.79 -4.11
N ASN A 105 -14.28 -4.26 -3.61
CA ASN A 105 -15.44 -3.47 -3.23
C ASN A 105 -15.50 -3.22 -1.71
N ALA A 106 -14.69 -3.95 -0.96
CA ALA A 106 -14.49 -3.79 0.47
C ALA A 106 -13.04 -4.09 0.84
N TRP A 107 -12.64 -3.75 2.05
CA TRP A 107 -11.29 -3.89 2.57
C TRP A 107 -11.30 -4.64 3.89
N LEU A 108 -10.39 -5.61 4.02
CA LEU A 108 -10.11 -6.29 5.27
C LEU A 108 -8.74 -5.86 5.78
N ASN A 109 -8.68 -5.49 7.04
CA ASN A 109 -7.43 -5.28 7.78
C ASN A 109 -7.35 -6.27 8.93
N PHE A 110 -6.27 -7.02 9.01
CA PHE A 110 -5.99 -7.84 10.17
C PHE A 110 -5.33 -6.99 11.25
N MET A 111 -5.83 -7.07 12.49
CA MET A 111 -5.38 -6.22 13.59
C MET A 111 -3.86 -6.29 13.80
N GLY A 112 -3.22 -5.12 13.88
CA GLY A 112 -1.79 -4.97 14.02
C GLY A 112 -1.05 -4.72 12.69
N ASN A 113 -1.64 -5.10 11.55
CA ASN A 113 -1.01 -4.84 10.25
C ASN A 113 -1.01 -3.36 9.91
N GLU A 114 -1.98 -2.59 10.42
CA GLU A 114 -2.07 -1.14 10.24
C GLU A 114 -0.87 -0.37 10.77
N PHE A 115 -0.14 -0.94 11.72
CA PHE A 115 1.09 -0.35 12.23
C PHE A 115 2.34 -1.22 12.05
N GLY A 116 2.23 -2.35 11.30
CA GLY A 116 3.35 -3.23 11.03
C GLY A 116 3.85 -3.98 12.26
N HIS A 117 2.93 -4.52 13.08
CA HIS A 117 3.29 -5.27 14.29
C HIS A 117 4.35 -6.33 13.99
N PRO A 118 5.47 -6.39 14.74
CA PRO A 118 6.64 -7.18 14.39
C PRO A 118 6.49 -8.69 14.62
N GLU A 119 5.50 -9.09 15.36
CA GLU A 119 5.29 -10.50 15.73
C GLU A 119 4.05 -11.05 15.04
N TRP A 120 4.12 -12.29 14.64
CA TRP A 120 2.95 -13.05 14.25
C TRP A 120 2.05 -13.35 15.45
N ILE A 121 0.82 -13.78 15.18
CA ILE A 121 -0.05 -14.35 16.22
C ILE A 121 0.21 -15.85 16.30
N ASP A 122 0.45 -16.36 17.51
CA ASP A 122 0.40 -17.79 17.81
C ASP A 122 -0.72 -18.04 18.82
N PHE A 123 -1.63 -18.96 18.49
CA PHE A 123 -2.74 -19.31 19.36
C PHE A 123 -2.26 -20.18 20.53
N PRO A 124 -2.94 -20.11 21.69
CA PRO A 124 -2.70 -21.05 22.78
C PRO A 124 -2.84 -22.49 22.29
N ARG A 125 -1.79 -23.27 22.43
CA ARG A 125 -1.72 -24.68 22.03
C ARG A 125 -0.71 -25.43 22.90
N GLN A 126 -0.72 -26.76 22.84
CA GLN A 126 0.19 -27.60 23.66
C GLN A 126 1.66 -27.22 23.44
N GLY A 127 2.07 -26.87 22.22
CA GLY A 127 3.47 -26.55 21.91
C GLY A 127 3.98 -25.21 22.46
N ASN A 128 3.11 -24.37 23.02
CA ASN A 128 3.48 -23.14 23.72
C ASN A 128 2.88 -23.03 25.13
N ASP A 129 2.64 -24.17 25.77
CA ASP A 129 2.08 -24.31 27.15
C ASP A 129 0.75 -23.54 27.30
N TRP A 130 -0.08 -23.51 26.24
CA TRP A 130 -1.35 -22.80 26.23
C TRP A 130 -1.22 -21.29 26.52
N SER A 131 -0.07 -20.71 26.20
CA SER A 131 0.25 -19.32 26.48
C SER A 131 -0.52 -18.36 25.54
N TYR A 132 -1.06 -17.28 26.12
CA TYR A 132 -1.66 -16.15 25.40
C TYR A 132 -0.63 -15.07 25.03
N LYS A 133 0.65 -15.25 25.31
CA LYS A 133 1.68 -14.24 25.09
C LYS A 133 1.70 -13.72 23.65
N TYR A 134 1.61 -14.60 22.66
CA TYR A 134 1.63 -14.26 21.24
C TYR A 134 0.23 -14.18 20.61
N ALA A 135 -0.83 -14.38 21.39
CA ALA A 135 -2.21 -14.27 20.89
C ALA A 135 -2.76 -12.83 20.89
N ARG A 136 -1.94 -11.85 21.23
CA ARG A 136 -2.33 -10.43 21.36
C ARG A 136 -1.33 -9.52 20.70
N ARG A 137 -1.79 -8.30 20.36
CA ARG A 137 -0.94 -7.24 19.82
C ARG A 137 -0.34 -6.37 20.92
N GLN A 138 0.87 -5.86 20.66
CA GLN A 138 1.59 -4.95 21.56
C GLN A 138 1.27 -3.51 21.16
N TRP A 139 0.13 -3.00 21.60
CA TRP A 139 -0.32 -1.63 21.26
C TRP A 139 0.62 -0.55 21.77
N SER A 140 1.39 -0.81 22.82
CA SER A 140 2.43 0.11 23.30
C SER A 140 3.48 0.46 22.26
N LEU A 141 3.71 -0.37 21.24
CA LEU A 141 4.62 -0.07 20.14
C LEU A 141 4.12 1.10 19.29
N VAL A 142 2.82 1.15 19.02
CA VAL A 142 2.23 2.22 18.21
C VAL A 142 1.98 3.49 19.03
N ASP A 143 1.77 3.35 20.34
CA ASP A 143 1.57 4.48 21.24
C ASP A 143 2.87 5.24 21.52
N ASN A 144 4.03 4.55 21.41
CA ASN A 144 5.33 5.16 21.55
C ASN A 144 5.69 6.00 20.32
N GLN A 145 5.73 7.33 20.51
CA GLN A 145 6.00 8.29 19.44
C GLN A 145 7.46 8.32 18.95
N ASP A 146 8.37 7.67 19.67
CA ASP A 146 9.78 7.53 19.27
C ASP A 146 10.03 6.37 18.32
N LEU A 147 9.01 5.56 18.06
CA LEU A 147 9.09 4.40 17.18
C LEU A 147 8.37 4.64 15.83
N CYS A 148 8.90 4.06 14.78
CA CYS A 148 8.38 4.18 13.42
C CYS A 148 6.99 3.53 13.23
N TYR A 149 6.55 2.67 14.14
CA TYR A 149 5.20 2.08 14.09
C TYR A 149 4.09 3.13 14.06
N CYS A 150 4.28 4.28 14.72
CA CYS A 150 3.32 5.37 14.71
C CYS A 150 3.15 5.97 13.31
N TRP A 151 4.18 5.99 12.45
CA TRP A 151 4.10 6.46 11.08
C TRP A 151 3.13 5.64 10.23
N LEU A 152 3.24 4.31 10.30
CA LEU A 152 2.33 3.40 9.61
C LEU A 152 0.89 3.56 10.09
N ASN A 153 0.70 3.64 11.40
CA ASN A 153 -0.62 3.82 12.00
C ASN A 153 -1.25 5.18 11.64
N ASN A 154 -0.47 6.25 11.60
CA ASN A 154 -0.95 7.57 11.19
C ASN A 154 -1.39 7.56 9.72
N PHE A 155 -0.60 6.93 8.86
CA PHE A 155 -0.97 6.75 7.45
C PHE A 155 -2.27 5.95 7.32
N ASP A 156 -2.39 4.83 8.02
CA ASP A 156 -3.60 3.99 7.97
C ASP A 156 -4.84 4.73 8.46
N LYS A 157 -4.74 5.46 9.57
CA LYS A 157 -5.83 6.33 10.05
C LYS A 157 -6.27 7.35 9.01
N LYS A 158 -5.31 7.96 8.30
CA LYS A 158 -5.60 8.93 7.24
C LYS A 158 -6.23 8.25 6.03
N LEU A 159 -5.70 7.09 5.62
CA LEU A 159 -6.20 6.27 4.54
C LEU A 159 -7.66 5.85 4.78
N ILE A 160 -7.97 5.30 5.94
CA ILE A 160 -9.33 4.86 6.28
C ILE A 160 -10.30 6.04 6.33
N LYS A 161 -9.88 7.17 6.92
CA LYS A 161 -10.69 8.40 6.90
C LYS A 161 -10.94 8.92 5.49
N PHE A 162 -9.95 8.84 4.61
CA PHE A 162 -10.08 9.22 3.20
C PHE A 162 -11.10 8.31 2.50
N ILE A 163 -10.95 6.99 2.58
CA ILE A 163 -11.85 6.04 1.94
C ILE A 163 -13.29 6.17 2.49
N ALA A 164 -13.47 6.37 3.78
CA ALA A 164 -14.79 6.53 4.40
C ALA A 164 -15.53 7.80 3.93
N LYS A 165 -14.82 8.85 3.53
CA LYS A 165 -15.41 10.08 2.98
C LYS A 165 -15.94 9.92 1.56
N ILE A 166 -15.41 8.96 0.81
CA ILE A 166 -15.77 8.75 -0.59
C ILE A 166 -16.96 7.82 -0.67
N LYS A 167 -18.15 8.39 -0.75
CA LYS A 167 -19.37 7.58 -0.90
C LYS A 167 -19.29 6.69 -2.14
N LYS A 168 -19.51 5.39 -1.93
CA LYS A 168 -19.51 4.38 -3.00
C LYS A 168 -18.22 4.36 -3.84
N PHE A 169 -17.09 4.68 -3.22
CA PHE A 169 -15.79 4.61 -3.90
C PHE A 169 -15.58 3.25 -4.58
N GLN A 170 -15.92 2.18 -3.89
CA GLN A 170 -15.73 0.81 -4.33
C GLN A 170 -16.60 0.43 -5.55
N ASP A 171 -17.68 1.16 -5.78
CA ASP A 171 -18.59 0.94 -6.93
C ASP A 171 -18.17 1.75 -8.18
N LYS A 172 -17.16 2.63 -8.04
CA LYS A 172 -16.67 3.42 -9.16
C LYS A 172 -15.77 2.59 -10.07
N PRO A 173 -15.89 2.79 -11.40
CA PRO A 173 -15.00 2.11 -12.35
C PRO A 173 -13.55 2.54 -12.14
N ILE A 174 -12.65 1.60 -12.43
CA ILE A 174 -11.22 1.85 -12.47
C ILE A 174 -10.84 2.14 -13.91
N VAL A 175 -10.07 3.21 -14.13
CA VAL A 175 -9.58 3.64 -15.43
C VAL A 175 -8.06 3.67 -15.39
N GLU A 176 -7.41 2.87 -16.21
CA GLU A 176 -5.97 2.88 -16.40
C GLU A 176 -5.56 4.13 -17.19
N TYR A 177 -4.54 4.85 -16.72
CA TYR A 177 -3.94 5.99 -17.42
C TYR A 177 -2.49 5.73 -17.83
N CYS A 178 -1.69 5.13 -16.96
CA CYS A 178 -0.30 4.81 -17.25
C CYS A 178 0.16 3.62 -16.42
N LEU A 179 0.69 2.60 -17.09
CA LEU A 179 1.45 1.53 -16.46
C LEU A 179 2.81 1.47 -17.16
N ASN A 180 3.85 1.86 -16.46
CA ASN A 180 5.21 1.94 -17.01
C ASN A 180 6.14 1.00 -16.23
N ASP A 181 6.44 -0.16 -16.80
CA ASP A 181 7.28 -1.16 -16.18
C ASP A 181 8.76 -0.74 -16.05
N PRO A 182 9.37 -0.07 -17.06
CA PRO A 182 10.72 0.47 -16.92
C PRO A 182 10.88 1.50 -15.81
N ASP A 183 9.89 2.37 -15.63
CA ASP A 183 9.92 3.44 -14.63
C ASP A 183 9.26 3.03 -13.30
N LYS A 184 8.66 1.85 -13.22
CA LYS A 184 7.90 1.36 -12.06
C LYS A 184 6.78 2.31 -11.63
N VAL A 185 6.17 3.00 -12.58
CA VAL A 185 5.09 3.97 -12.36
C VAL A 185 3.75 3.36 -12.72
N ALA A 186 2.77 3.50 -11.82
CA ALA A 186 1.39 3.14 -12.06
C ALA A 186 0.47 4.33 -11.77
N VAL A 187 -0.36 4.70 -12.75
CA VAL A 187 -1.35 5.77 -12.63
C VAL A 187 -2.71 5.29 -13.12
N TYR A 188 -3.70 5.42 -12.27
CA TYR A 188 -5.08 5.06 -12.58
C TYR A 188 -6.07 5.97 -11.88
N GLY A 189 -7.27 6.04 -12.42
CA GLY A 189 -8.40 6.76 -11.82
C GLY A 189 -9.41 5.83 -11.19
N ARG A 190 -10.06 6.29 -10.14
CA ARG A 190 -11.25 5.65 -9.57
C ARG A 190 -12.21 6.72 -9.06
N GLY A 191 -13.33 6.90 -9.74
CA GLY A 191 -14.21 8.07 -9.52
C GLY A 191 -13.49 9.38 -9.84
N ASP A 192 -13.55 10.34 -8.93
CA ASP A 192 -12.92 11.66 -9.09
C ASP A 192 -11.47 11.71 -8.58
N TYR A 193 -10.90 10.56 -8.26
CA TYR A 193 -9.56 10.44 -7.69
C TYR A 193 -8.58 9.82 -8.65
N LEU A 194 -7.41 10.41 -8.71
CA LEU A 194 -6.25 9.91 -9.43
C LEU A 194 -5.27 9.32 -8.42
N PHE A 195 -4.85 8.08 -8.66
CA PHE A 195 -3.85 7.38 -7.87
C PHE A 195 -2.55 7.31 -8.65
N VAL A 196 -1.47 7.75 -8.03
CA VAL A 196 -0.13 7.81 -8.63
C VAL A 196 0.84 7.08 -7.73
N PHE A 197 1.51 6.08 -8.28
CA PHE A 197 2.51 5.28 -7.57
C PHE A 197 3.84 5.30 -8.32
N ASN A 198 4.90 5.47 -7.57
CA ASN A 198 6.26 5.22 -8.02
C ASN A 198 6.86 4.11 -7.15
N PHE A 199 6.99 2.92 -7.70
CA PHE A 199 7.59 1.75 -7.03
C PHE A 199 9.09 1.61 -7.29
N ASP A 200 9.71 2.53 -8.04
CA ASP A 200 11.14 2.46 -8.29
C ASP A 200 11.94 2.61 -6.98
N PRO A 201 12.88 1.71 -6.70
CA PRO A 201 13.62 1.73 -5.45
C PRO A 201 14.61 2.89 -5.30
N SER A 202 14.98 3.54 -6.42
CA SER A 202 16.09 4.50 -6.45
C SER A 202 15.80 5.80 -7.19
N ARG A 203 14.77 5.83 -8.05
CA ARG A 203 14.49 6.98 -8.91
C ARG A 203 13.26 7.76 -8.45
N SER A 204 13.43 9.08 -8.35
CA SER A 204 12.35 10.05 -8.26
C SER A 204 12.24 10.80 -9.58
N TYR A 205 11.04 11.12 -10.01
CA TYR A 205 10.80 11.77 -11.28
C TYR A 205 10.29 13.19 -11.07
N THR A 206 10.91 14.15 -11.75
CA THR A 206 10.43 15.52 -11.88
C THR A 206 9.62 15.63 -13.17
N ASP A 207 8.49 16.33 -13.14
CA ASP A 207 7.65 16.61 -14.33
C ASP A 207 7.23 15.36 -15.12
N TYR A 208 6.92 14.27 -14.41
CA TYR A 208 6.47 13.03 -15.02
C TYR A 208 5.06 13.22 -15.64
N GLY A 209 5.01 13.38 -16.95
CA GLY A 209 3.78 13.66 -17.69
C GLY A 209 2.92 12.41 -17.89
N VAL A 210 1.65 12.49 -17.49
CA VAL A 210 0.66 11.42 -17.69
C VAL A 210 -0.60 12.01 -18.35
N LEU A 211 -1.16 11.29 -19.32
CA LEU A 211 -2.42 11.67 -19.95
C LEU A 211 -3.59 11.37 -19.02
N VAL A 212 -4.23 12.41 -18.52
CA VAL A 212 -5.36 12.31 -17.57
C VAL A 212 -6.50 13.24 -18.02
N PRO A 213 -7.73 13.09 -17.51
CA PRO A 213 -8.83 13.98 -17.82
C PRO A 213 -8.49 15.44 -17.53
N ARG A 214 -8.98 16.34 -18.40
CA ARG A 214 -8.74 17.78 -18.25
C ARG A 214 -9.30 18.29 -16.93
N GLY A 215 -8.46 19.01 -16.16
CA GLY A 215 -8.87 19.59 -14.90
C GLY A 215 -7.72 20.13 -14.06
N SER A 216 -8.02 20.37 -12.81
CA SER A 216 -7.06 20.69 -11.76
C SER A 216 -7.09 19.61 -10.69
N TYR A 217 -5.94 19.25 -10.16
CA TYR A 217 -5.76 18.19 -9.19
C TYR A 217 -5.07 18.71 -7.95
N LYS A 218 -5.52 18.26 -6.79
CA LYS A 218 -4.89 18.53 -5.49
C LYS A 218 -4.54 17.22 -4.81
N ILE A 219 -3.45 17.21 -4.07
CA ILE A 219 -3.07 16.08 -3.24
C ILE A 219 -4.02 15.99 -2.06
N VAL A 220 -4.57 14.81 -1.80
CA VAL A 220 -5.47 14.52 -0.67
C VAL A 220 -4.88 13.49 0.29
N LEU A 221 -3.94 12.68 -0.19
CA LEU A 221 -3.16 11.74 0.60
C LEU A 221 -1.79 11.57 -0.08
N ASN A 222 -0.73 11.75 0.68
CA ASN A 222 0.64 11.59 0.23
C ASN A 222 1.40 10.68 1.19
N SER A 223 1.86 9.53 0.73
CA SER A 223 2.62 8.59 1.55
C SER A 223 4.02 9.09 1.93
N ASP A 224 4.52 10.11 1.20
CA ASP A 224 5.82 10.75 1.46
C ASP A 224 5.72 11.93 2.45
N ASN A 225 4.57 12.16 3.07
CA ASN A 225 4.43 13.17 4.12
C ASN A 225 5.27 12.79 5.36
N PRO A 226 6.00 13.74 5.97
CA PRO A 226 6.79 13.48 7.19
C PRO A 226 5.98 12.93 8.38
N GLU A 227 4.69 13.23 8.47
CA GLU A 227 3.78 12.62 9.47
C GLU A 227 3.75 11.10 9.39
N PHE A 228 4.06 10.55 8.21
CA PHE A 228 4.08 9.12 7.91
C PHE A 228 5.50 8.58 7.69
N GLY A 229 6.53 9.32 8.13
CA GLY A 229 7.94 8.95 7.95
C GLY A 229 8.44 9.09 6.51
N GLY A 230 7.82 9.97 5.73
CA GLY A 230 8.29 10.33 4.39
C GLY A 230 9.26 11.50 4.40
N ASN A 231 9.81 11.81 3.22
CA ASN A 231 10.82 12.84 3.01
C ASN A 231 10.22 14.22 2.70
N GLY A 232 8.92 14.30 2.44
CA GLY A 232 8.22 15.55 2.14
C GLY A 232 8.65 16.20 0.83
N LEU A 233 9.01 15.41 -0.18
CA LEU A 233 9.52 15.92 -1.45
C LEU A 233 8.46 16.62 -2.30
N VAL A 234 7.19 16.34 -2.05
CA VAL A 234 6.06 16.90 -2.80
C VAL A 234 5.32 17.93 -1.97
N ASN A 235 5.16 19.14 -2.52
CA ASN A 235 4.36 20.19 -1.89
C ASN A 235 2.86 19.85 -2.00
N GLU A 236 2.21 19.50 -0.89
CA GLU A 236 0.80 19.11 -0.83
C GLU A 236 -0.17 20.26 -1.10
N GLU A 237 0.26 21.51 -0.91
CA GLU A 237 -0.55 22.70 -1.21
C GLU A 237 -0.57 23.04 -2.71
N GLN A 238 0.28 22.41 -3.50
CA GLN A 238 0.36 22.64 -4.94
C GLN A 238 -0.92 22.16 -5.64
N VAL A 239 -1.40 22.98 -6.57
CA VAL A 239 -2.45 22.61 -7.52
C VAL A 239 -1.81 22.27 -8.86
N PHE A 240 -2.06 21.06 -9.34
CA PHE A 240 -1.58 20.59 -10.63
C PHE A 240 -2.64 20.84 -11.69
N TYR A 241 -2.25 21.46 -12.79
CA TYR A 241 -3.15 21.75 -13.92
C TYR A 241 -2.78 20.89 -15.11
N THR A 242 -3.79 20.37 -15.81
CA THR A 242 -3.55 19.71 -17.09
C THR A 242 -3.21 20.72 -18.16
N CYS A 243 -2.19 20.43 -18.97
CA CYS A 243 -1.86 21.17 -20.18
C CYS A 243 -2.34 20.41 -21.45
N LYS A 244 -2.36 21.07 -22.58
CA LYS A 244 -2.63 20.40 -23.87
C LYS A 244 -1.39 19.59 -24.28
N ASP A 245 -1.59 18.38 -24.80
CA ASP A 245 -0.54 17.42 -25.21
C ASP A 245 0.50 18.03 -26.20
N THR A 246 0.16 19.10 -26.90
CA THR A 246 1.05 19.83 -27.82
C THR A 246 2.24 20.52 -27.14
N MET A 247 2.18 20.77 -25.82
CA MET A 247 3.30 21.38 -25.09
C MET A 247 4.31 20.34 -24.57
N CYS A 248 3.85 19.14 -24.24
CA CYS A 248 4.74 18.07 -23.72
C CYS A 248 5.67 17.47 -24.80
N LYS A 249 5.40 17.71 -26.07
CA LYS A 249 6.24 17.21 -27.19
C LYS A 249 7.42 18.11 -27.56
N LYS A 250 7.50 19.34 -27.03
CA LYS A 250 8.58 20.28 -27.39
C LYS A 250 9.87 20.09 -26.60
N GLU A 251 9.84 19.42 -25.46
CA GLU A 251 11.04 19.22 -24.62
C GLU A 251 11.79 17.90 -24.86
N LYS A 252 11.32 17.06 -25.80
CA LYS A 252 12.00 15.81 -26.20
C LYS A 252 12.86 15.93 -27.45
N LYS A 253 13.19 17.16 -27.86
CA LYS A 253 14.09 17.43 -29.00
C LYS A 253 15.13 18.48 -28.59
N GLU A 254 16.05 18.10 -27.72
CA GLU A 254 17.41 18.64 -27.67
C GLU A 254 18.33 17.60 -27.04
#